data_c416546fb35cdd9d66217dd6a7e8218a
#
_entry.id   c416546fb35cdd9d66217dd6a7e8218a
#
_cell.length_a   1.000
_cell.length_b   1.000
_cell.length_c   1.000
_cell.angle_alpha   90.00
_cell.angle_beta   90.00
_cell.angle_gamma   90.00
#
_symmetry.space_group_name_H-M   'P 1'
#
loop_
_entity.id
_entity.type
_entity.pdbx_description
1 polymer ?
#
loop_
_entity_poly.entity_id
_entity_poly.type
_entity_poly.pdbx_seq_one_letter_code
_entity_poly.pdbx_strand_id
1 'polypeptide(L)'
;MKHMLEKPLPEKLTGQLKKLMAATAAATMLLPGAIAVPAAENTQSNLPQEELTVHFIDVGQGLAIMAKAGYDVLVYDGGNSDAASYFVSYLQQEGVEDIDYMIASHYDADHLNGLVGALHAFDTETIIAPDYKHNSKLYTSFYNTLSSQNKEVTYPEVGQEY
;
A
#
# COMPACT_ATOMS: atom_id res chain seq x y z
N MET A 1 -15.86 -26.45 -25.61
CA MET A 1 -16.14 -25.01 -25.43
C MET A 1 -15.87 -24.68 -23.97
N LYS A 2 -14.75 -23.99 -23.70
CA LYS A 2 -14.34 -23.60 -22.34
C LYS A 2 -14.98 -22.26 -21.97
N HIS A 3 -15.86 -22.25 -20.98
CA HIS A 3 -16.31 -21.01 -20.33
C HIS A 3 -15.12 -20.43 -19.58
N MET A 4 -14.52 -19.38 -20.12
CA MET A 4 -13.67 -18.47 -19.35
C MET A 4 -14.59 -17.65 -18.46
N LEU A 5 -14.59 -17.95 -17.16
CA LEU A 5 -15.16 -17.08 -16.14
C LEU A 5 -14.23 -15.85 -16.03
N GLU A 6 -14.69 -14.73 -16.59
CA GLU A 6 -14.06 -13.43 -16.34
C GLU A 6 -14.19 -13.12 -14.85
N LYS A 7 -13.05 -12.99 -14.17
CA LYS A 7 -13.01 -12.47 -12.80
C LYS A 7 -13.51 -11.03 -12.82
N PRO A 8 -14.42 -10.63 -11.93
CA PRO A 8 -14.80 -9.24 -11.82
C PRO A 8 -13.57 -8.40 -11.43
N LEU A 9 -13.44 -7.23 -12.05
CA LEU A 9 -12.41 -6.23 -11.72
C LEU A 9 -12.54 -5.82 -10.24
N PRO A 10 -11.42 -5.61 -9.55
CA PRO A 10 -11.44 -5.19 -8.16
C PRO A 10 -12.20 -3.86 -8.00
N GLU A 11 -12.97 -3.75 -6.94
CA GLU A 11 -13.92 -2.66 -6.68
C GLU A 11 -13.24 -1.27 -6.65
N LYS A 12 -11.98 -1.20 -6.26
CA LYS A 12 -11.12 0.01 -6.31
C LYS A 12 -10.99 0.58 -7.74
N LEU A 13 -10.89 -0.28 -8.75
CA LEU A 13 -10.77 0.16 -10.15
C LEU A 13 -12.08 0.74 -10.69
N THR A 14 -13.23 0.28 -10.21
CA THR A 14 -14.54 0.82 -10.60
C THR A 14 -14.82 2.19 -10.00
N GLY A 15 -14.24 2.51 -8.84
CA GLY A 15 -14.34 3.82 -8.19
C GLY A 15 -13.56 4.90 -8.96
N GLN A 16 -12.36 4.59 -9.43
CA GLN A 16 -11.54 5.48 -10.24
C GLN A 16 -12.17 5.73 -11.62
N LEU A 17 -12.72 4.70 -12.27
CA LEU A 17 -13.37 4.85 -13.57
C LEU A 17 -14.64 5.72 -13.52
N LYS A 18 -15.40 5.68 -12.42
CA LYS A 18 -16.59 6.53 -12.24
C LYS A 18 -16.26 8.01 -12.06
N LYS A 19 -15.10 8.34 -11.49
CA LYS A 19 -14.62 9.73 -11.35
C LYS A 19 -14.12 10.31 -12.68
N LEU A 20 -13.60 9.48 -13.59
CA LEU A 20 -13.08 9.94 -14.89
C LEU A 20 -14.18 10.27 -15.92
N MET A 21 -15.39 9.71 -15.77
CA MET A 21 -16.48 9.89 -16.74
C MET A 21 -17.37 11.12 -16.46
N ALA A 22 -17.15 11.86 -15.37
CA ALA A 22 -17.98 13.02 -15.01
C ALA A 22 -17.47 14.37 -15.55
N ALA A 23 -16.36 14.40 -16.30
CA ALA A 23 -15.69 15.66 -16.69
C ALA A 23 -15.77 16.03 -18.17
N THR A 24 -16.59 15.37 -19.00
CA THR A 24 -16.69 15.71 -20.43
C THR A 24 -18.14 15.94 -20.87
N ALA A 25 -18.68 17.10 -20.51
CA ALA A 25 -19.82 17.69 -21.22
C ALA A 25 -19.83 19.23 -21.03
N ALA A 26 -19.07 19.95 -21.84
CA ALA A 26 -19.27 21.36 -22.05
C ALA A 26 -19.19 21.67 -23.53
N ALA A 27 -20.30 22.20 -24.04
CA ALA A 27 -20.65 22.43 -25.42
C ALA A 27 -19.73 23.40 -26.13
N THR A 28 -19.40 23.10 -27.39
CA THR A 28 -18.85 23.98 -28.38
C THR A 28 -19.94 24.93 -28.92
N MET A 29 -19.76 26.25 -28.75
CA MET A 29 -20.41 27.26 -29.58
C MET A 29 -19.34 27.98 -30.41
N LEU A 30 -19.48 27.87 -31.73
CA LEU A 30 -18.67 28.60 -32.73
C LEU A 30 -19.07 30.06 -32.78
N LEU A 31 -18.09 30.97 -32.72
CA LEU A 31 -18.16 32.32 -33.30
C LEU A 31 -16.84 32.60 -34.03
N PRO A 32 -16.89 33.21 -35.22
CA PRO A 32 -15.67 33.45 -36.02
C PRO A 32 -15.04 34.82 -35.71
N GLY A 33 -13.71 34.82 -35.55
CA GLY A 33 -12.90 36.02 -35.71
C GLY A 33 -12.21 36.55 -34.47
N ALA A 34 -11.00 36.03 -34.26
CA ALA A 34 -9.79 36.73 -33.83
C ALA A 34 -8.71 35.66 -33.49
N ILE A 35 -7.61 35.66 -34.24
CA ILE A 35 -6.45 34.83 -33.92
C ILE A 35 -5.69 35.58 -32.81
N ALA A 36 -6.05 35.32 -31.57
CA ALA A 36 -5.18 35.57 -30.44
C ALA A 36 -4.37 34.31 -30.20
N VAL A 37 -3.07 34.38 -30.35
CA VAL A 37 -2.14 33.34 -29.91
C VAL A 37 -2.25 33.30 -28.38
N PRO A 38 -2.78 32.22 -27.77
CA PRO A 38 -2.76 32.15 -26.32
C PRO A 38 -1.28 31.96 -25.90
N ALA A 39 -0.82 32.87 -25.02
CA ALA A 39 0.36 32.57 -24.21
C ALA A 39 0.16 31.19 -23.60
N ALA A 40 1.21 30.37 -23.65
CA ALA A 40 1.22 29.05 -23.03
C ALA A 40 0.89 29.27 -21.54
N GLU A 41 -0.37 29.10 -21.15
CA GLU A 41 -0.73 28.94 -19.76
C GLU A 41 0.00 27.68 -19.28
N ASN A 42 0.88 27.90 -18.33
CA ASN A 42 1.50 26.85 -17.54
C ASN A 42 0.38 26.16 -16.77
N THR A 43 -0.29 25.19 -17.40
CA THR A 43 -1.21 24.27 -16.73
C THR A 43 -0.38 23.40 -15.82
N GLN A 44 0.01 23.94 -14.65
CA GLN A 44 0.26 23.11 -13.50
C GLN A 44 -1.02 22.30 -13.29
N SER A 45 -0.93 21.03 -13.56
CA SER A 45 -1.99 20.08 -13.25
C SER A 45 -2.31 20.20 -11.77
N ASN A 46 -3.44 20.85 -11.45
CA ASN A 46 -4.06 20.80 -10.12
C ASN A 46 -4.66 19.40 -9.90
N LEU A 47 -3.84 18.37 -10.02
CA LEU A 47 -4.15 17.10 -9.40
C LEU A 47 -4.01 17.34 -7.89
N PRO A 48 -4.96 16.90 -7.07
CA PRO A 48 -4.77 16.89 -5.64
C PRO A 48 -3.44 16.17 -5.37
N GLN A 49 -2.44 16.90 -4.87
CA GLN A 49 -1.23 16.24 -4.39
C GLN A 49 -1.67 15.46 -3.15
N GLU A 50 -1.70 14.14 -3.29
CA GLU A 50 -1.90 13.29 -2.13
C GLU A 50 -0.68 13.50 -1.22
N GLU A 51 -0.94 13.94 0.00
CA GLU A 51 0.10 14.20 0.97
C GLU A 51 0.69 12.84 1.41
N LEU A 52 2.00 12.69 1.28
CA LEU A 52 2.72 11.56 1.87
C LEU A 52 2.98 11.84 3.34
N THR A 53 2.41 11.03 4.21
CA THR A 53 2.72 11.02 5.64
C THR A 53 3.57 9.82 6.00
N VAL A 54 4.56 10.03 6.88
CA VAL A 54 5.41 8.95 7.41
C VAL A 54 5.35 8.98 8.93
N HIS A 55 4.92 7.87 9.52
CA HIS A 55 4.74 7.69 10.94
C HIS A 55 5.88 6.81 11.47
N PHE A 56 6.70 7.32 12.36
CA PHE A 56 7.64 6.54 13.17
C PHE A 56 6.92 6.16 14.46
N ILE A 57 6.51 4.92 14.56
CA ILE A 57 5.64 4.45 15.65
C ILE A 57 6.52 4.04 16.83
N ASP A 58 6.26 4.62 18.02
CA ASP A 58 7.00 4.26 19.24
C ASP A 58 6.55 2.87 19.72
N VAL A 59 7.34 1.88 19.40
CA VAL A 59 7.18 0.47 19.79
C VAL A 59 8.16 0.05 20.87
N GLY A 60 8.82 1.01 21.52
CA GLY A 60 9.89 0.75 22.46
C GLY A 60 11.14 0.23 21.77
N GLN A 61 11.59 -0.98 22.13
CA GLN A 61 12.70 -1.63 21.43
C GLN A 61 12.22 -2.17 20.08
N GLY A 62 12.93 -1.83 19.01
CA GLY A 62 12.66 -2.27 17.64
C GLY A 62 12.33 -1.13 16.70
N LEU A 63 11.70 -1.45 15.60
CA LEU A 63 11.31 -0.48 14.57
C LEU A 63 9.88 -0.77 14.11
N ALA A 64 9.12 0.31 13.88
CA ALA A 64 7.85 0.24 13.16
C ALA A 64 7.61 1.57 12.45
N ILE A 65 7.39 1.51 11.14
CA ILE A 65 7.11 2.68 10.31
C ILE A 65 5.85 2.39 9.49
N MET A 66 4.99 3.39 9.35
CA MET A 66 3.92 3.41 8.36
C MET A 66 4.13 4.62 7.45
N ALA A 67 4.05 4.42 6.14
CA ALA A 67 3.95 5.49 5.16
C ALA A 67 2.59 5.41 4.48
N LYS A 68 1.92 6.55 4.33
CA LYS A 68 0.58 6.64 3.74
C LYS A 68 0.50 7.78 2.74
N ALA A 69 0.01 7.48 1.53
CA ALA A 69 -0.26 8.45 0.49
C ALA A 69 -1.66 8.20 -0.07
N GLY A 70 -2.61 9.04 0.30
CA GLY A 70 -4.02 8.78 -0.02
C GLY A 70 -4.52 7.49 0.62
N TYR A 71 -4.80 6.48 -0.20
CA TYR A 71 -5.21 5.15 0.26
C TYR A 71 -4.07 4.13 0.27
N ASP A 72 -2.94 4.44 -0.36
CA ASP A 72 -1.80 3.55 -0.42
C ASP A 72 -1.06 3.52 0.91
N VAL A 73 -0.83 2.33 1.44
CA VAL A 73 -0.21 2.10 2.75
C VAL A 73 0.99 1.17 2.63
N LEU A 74 2.12 1.64 3.13
CA LEU A 74 3.32 0.84 3.31
C LEU A 74 3.62 0.72 4.80
N VAL A 75 3.87 -0.49 5.26
CA VAL A 75 4.43 -0.75 6.60
C VAL A 75 5.83 -1.34 6.50
N TYR A 76 6.73 -0.88 7.34
CA TYR A 76 8.11 -1.33 7.41
C TYR A 76 8.44 -1.69 8.86
N ASP A 77 8.63 -2.97 9.12
CA ASP A 77 8.75 -3.57 10.45
C ASP A 77 7.52 -3.30 11.35
N GLY A 78 7.46 -3.92 12.51
CA GLY A 78 6.26 -3.83 13.37
C GLY A 78 6.55 -3.92 14.88
N GLY A 79 7.81 -3.83 15.27
CA GLY A 79 8.21 -3.89 16.69
C GLY A 79 8.14 -5.28 17.31
N ASN A 80 8.32 -5.33 18.62
CA ASN A 80 8.38 -6.55 19.42
C ASN A 80 6.98 -7.05 19.82
N SER A 81 6.93 -8.20 20.47
CA SER A 81 5.69 -8.89 20.90
C SER A 81 4.81 -8.08 21.84
N ASP A 82 5.40 -7.32 22.73
CA ASP A 82 4.69 -6.45 23.69
C ASP A 82 4.07 -5.22 23.01
N ALA A 83 4.62 -4.78 21.89
CA ALA A 83 4.09 -3.70 21.07
C ALA A 83 3.20 -4.14 19.91
N ALA A 84 3.13 -5.44 19.59
CA ALA A 84 2.44 -5.93 18.40
C ALA A 84 0.95 -5.56 18.35
N SER A 85 0.23 -5.66 19.47
CA SER A 85 -1.18 -5.25 19.56
C SER A 85 -1.35 -3.73 19.45
N TYR A 86 -0.42 -2.95 20.00
CA TYR A 86 -0.41 -1.51 19.86
C TYR A 86 -0.18 -1.10 18.40
N PHE A 87 0.80 -1.72 17.72
CA PHE A 87 1.07 -1.47 16.31
C PHE A 87 -0.18 -1.70 15.44
N VAL A 88 -0.86 -2.84 15.59
CA VAL A 88 -2.10 -3.12 14.86
C VAL A 88 -3.19 -2.10 15.18
N SER A 89 -3.37 -1.75 16.46
CA SER A 89 -4.35 -0.74 16.87
C SER A 89 -4.02 0.64 16.31
N TYR A 90 -2.75 0.99 16.22
CA TYR A 90 -2.28 2.25 15.63
C TYR A 90 -2.67 2.33 14.15
N LEU A 91 -2.39 1.28 13.37
CA LEU A 91 -2.78 1.23 11.95
C LEU A 91 -4.31 1.37 11.79
N GLN A 92 -5.10 0.72 12.64
CA GLN A 92 -6.57 0.86 12.64
C GLN A 92 -7.02 2.29 12.94
N GLN A 93 -6.39 2.97 13.89
CA GLN A 93 -6.70 4.36 14.26
C GLN A 93 -6.35 5.34 13.14
N GLU A 94 -5.30 5.06 12.36
CA GLU A 94 -4.92 5.82 11.17
C GLU A 94 -5.78 5.49 9.93
N GLY A 95 -6.82 4.66 10.12
CA GLY A 95 -7.79 4.32 9.08
C GLY A 95 -7.21 3.42 7.99
N VAL A 96 -6.24 2.56 8.34
CA VAL A 96 -5.74 1.52 7.43
C VAL A 96 -6.82 0.45 7.26
N GLU A 97 -7.22 0.19 6.03
CA GLU A 97 -8.18 -0.87 5.67
C GLU A 97 -7.44 -2.10 5.13
N ASP A 98 -6.43 -1.88 4.30
CA ASP A 98 -5.53 -2.88 3.72
C ASP A 98 -4.10 -2.31 3.62
N ILE A 99 -3.13 -3.18 3.41
CA ILE A 99 -1.71 -2.83 3.30
C ILE A 99 -1.23 -3.17 1.90
N ASP A 100 -0.78 -2.17 1.13
CA ASP A 100 -0.27 -2.40 -0.22
C ASP A 100 1.12 -3.02 -0.17
N TYR A 101 1.98 -2.52 0.72
CA TYR A 101 3.34 -3.02 0.90
C TYR A 101 3.66 -3.29 2.36
N MET A 102 4.07 -4.53 2.67
CA MET A 102 4.61 -4.91 3.97
C MET A 102 6.08 -5.31 3.80
N ILE A 103 6.97 -4.63 4.51
CA ILE A 103 8.41 -4.87 4.43
C ILE A 103 8.92 -5.35 5.78
N ALA A 104 9.54 -6.54 5.78
CA ALA A 104 10.36 -6.99 6.90
C ALA A 104 11.83 -6.71 6.57
N SER A 105 12.49 -5.87 7.36
CA SER A 105 13.92 -5.57 7.17
C SER A 105 14.78 -6.80 7.45
N HIS A 106 14.40 -7.57 8.46
CA HIS A 106 14.98 -8.84 8.87
C HIS A 106 14.01 -9.59 9.79
N TYR A 107 14.40 -10.78 10.30
CA TYR A 107 13.49 -11.68 11.00
C TYR A 107 13.65 -11.68 12.53
N ASP A 108 14.31 -10.69 13.13
CA ASP A 108 14.42 -10.59 14.58
C ASP A 108 13.08 -10.17 15.21
N ALA A 109 12.89 -10.54 16.47
CA ALA A 109 11.58 -10.45 17.12
C ALA A 109 11.09 -9.01 17.27
N ASP A 110 11.99 -8.07 17.49
CA ASP A 110 11.69 -6.65 17.67
C ASP A 110 11.42 -5.89 16.36
N HIS A 111 11.34 -6.61 15.25
CA HIS A 111 10.94 -6.12 13.93
C HIS A 111 9.74 -6.90 13.36
N LEU A 112 9.68 -8.20 13.60
CA LEU A 112 8.75 -9.09 12.89
C LEU A 112 7.42 -9.33 13.63
N ASN A 113 7.36 -9.21 14.97
CA ASN A 113 6.16 -9.58 15.73
C ASN A 113 4.91 -8.80 15.30
N GLY A 114 5.02 -7.48 15.18
CA GLY A 114 3.89 -6.63 14.77
C GLY A 114 3.44 -6.92 13.34
N LEU A 115 4.38 -7.27 12.43
CA LEU A 115 4.02 -7.66 11.06
C LEU A 115 3.18 -8.95 11.03
N VAL A 116 3.51 -9.95 11.87
CA VAL A 116 2.65 -11.14 12.01
C VAL A 116 1.27 -10.76 12.53
N GLY A 117 1.18 -9.84 13.48
CA GLY A 117 -0.09 -9.27 13.95
C GLY A 117 -0.87 -8.57 12.85
N ALA A 118 -0.20 -7.75 12.06
CA ALA A 118 -0.81 -7.02 10.95
C ALA A 118 -1.32 -7.96 9.82
N LEU A 119 -0.59 -9.03 9.51
CA LEU A 119 -1.04 -10.06 8.56
C LEU A 119 -2.34 -10.74 8.98
N HIS A 120 -2.63 -10.83 10.28
CA HIS A 120 -3.90 -11.36 10.78
C HIS A 120 -5.03 -10.33 10.79
N ALA A 121 -4.71 -9.04 10.81
CA ALA A 121 -5.68 -7.95 10.97
C ALA A 121 -6.07 -7.29 9.65
N PHE A 122 -5.16 -7.30 8.65
CA PHE A 122 -5.33 -6.60 7.38
C PHE A 122 -5.05 -7.53 6.20
N ASP A 123 -5.74 -7.31 5.09
CA ASP A 123 -5.27 -7.86 3.83
C ASP A 123 -3.98 -7.14 3.40
N THR A 124 -3.01 -7.90 2.88
CA THR A 124 -1.70 -7.36 2.49
C THR A 124 -1.41 -7.79 1.06
N GLU A 125 -1.16 -6.86 0.16
CA GLU A 125 -0.98 -7.17 -1.26
C GLU A 125 0.42 -7.71 -1.53
N THR A 126 1.45 -6.94 -1.20
CA THR A 126 2.85 -7.27 -1.48
C THR A 126 3.65 -7.40 -0.20
N ILE A 127 4.30 -8.55 0.00
CA ILE A 127 5.17 -8.79 1.15
C ILE A 127 6.62 -8.87 0.66
N ILE A 128 7.47 -7.98 1.16
CA ILE A 128 8.89 -7.91 0.82
C ILE A 128 9.71 -8.28 2.05
N ALA A 129 10.65 -9.20 1.90
CA ALA A 129 11.54 -9.61 2.97
C ALA A 129 12.86 -10.16 2.41
N PRO A 130 13.95 -10.21 3.20
CA PRO A 130 15.24 -10.69 2.72
C PRO A 130 15.25 -12.20 2.48
N ASP A 131 16.03 -12.62 1.47
CA ASP A 131 16.16 -14.03 1.10
C ASP A 131 17.20 -14.75 1.98
N TYR A 132 16.81 -15.06 3.21
CA TYR A 132 17.58 -15.99 4.06
C TYR A 132 16.66 -16.71 5.05
N LYS A 133 17.12 -17.85 5.55
CA LYS A 133 16.39 -18.64 6.55
C LYS A 133 16.78 -18.22 7.96
N HIS A 134 15.78 -18.05 8.81
CA HIS A 134 15.97 -17.82 10.23
C HIS A 134 15.39 -18.99 11.03
N ASN A 135 16.00 -19.34 12.18
CA ASN A 135 15.63 -20.53 12.95
C ASN A 135 14.67 -20.25 14.13
N SER A 136 14.06 -19.06 14.18
CA SER A 136 13.12 -18.71 15.25
C SER A 136 11.72 -19.30 15.02
N LYS A 137 10.97 -19.48 16.12
CA LYS A 137 9.55 -19.82 16.04
C LYS A 137 8.73 -18.72 15.37
N LEU A 138 9.12 -17.47 15.55
CA LEU A 138 8.47 -16.32 14.96
C LEU A 138 8.59 -16.33 13.43
N TYR A 139 9.79 -16.59 12.90
CA TYR A 139 10.02 -16.80 11.47
C TYR A 139 9.09 -17.89 10.91
N THR A 140 9.02 -19.03 11.61
CA THR A 140 8.12 -20.12 11.21
C THR A 140 6.65 -19.67 11.24
N SER A 141 6.25 -18.90 12.26
CA SER A 141 4.89 -18.35 12.37
C SER A 141 4.58 -17.40 11.21
N PHE A 142 5.50 -16.50 10.87
CA PHE A 142 5.35 -15.57 9.74
C PHE A 142 5.07 -16.31 8.43
N TYR A 143 5.92 -17.27 8.07
CA TYR A 143 5.74 -18.04 6.83
C TYR A 143 4.51 -18.96 6.85
N ASN A 144 4.15 -19.52 8.00
CA ASN A 144 2.89 -20.27 8.14
C ASN A 144 1.67 -19.38 7.93
N THR A 145 1.69 -18.15 8.45
CA THR A 145 0.62 -17.17 8.24
C THR A 145 0.49 -16.83 6.76
N LEU A 146 1.59 -16.52 6.08
CA LEU A 146 1.59 -16.25 4.63
C LEU A 146 1.02 -17.44 3.85
N SER A 147 1.52 -18.63 4.12
CA SER A 147 1.07 -19.87 3.46
C SER A 147 -0.43 -20.11 3.67
N SER A 148 -0.96 -19.88 4.87
CA SER A 148 -2.38 -20.05 5.17
C SER A 148 -3.27 -19.06 4.42
N GLN A 149 -2.71 -17.92 4.01
CA GLN A 149 -3.39 -16.86 3.24
C GLN A 149 -3.10 -16.95 1.73
N ASN A 150 -2.36 -17.97 1.27
CA ASN A 150 -1.88 -18.12 -0.11
C ASN A 150 -1.08 -16.91 -0.59
N LYS A 151 -0.26 -16.34 0.30
CA LYS A 151 0.64 -15.21 0.02
C LYS A 151 2.09 -15.71 -0.05
N GLU A 152 2.88 -15.04 -0.88
CA GLU A 152 4.30 -15.34 -1.07
C GLU A 152 5.14 -14.10 -0.75
N VAL A 153 6.40 -14.32 -0.37
CA VAL A 153 7.38 -13.26 -0.16
C VAL A 153 8.04 -12.89 -1.48
N THR A 154 8.12 -11.62 -1.75
CA THR A 154 8.94 -11.05 -2.82
C THR A 154 10.33 -10.75 -2.24
N TYR A 155 11.36 -11.31 -2.86
CA TYR A 155 12.75 -11.04 -2.50
C TYR A 155 13.29 -9.89 -3.36
N PRO A 156 13.66 -8.75 -2.73
CA PRO A 156 14.07 -7.57 -3.48
C PRO A 156 15.43 -7.74 -4.15
N GLU A 157 15.56 -7.25 -5.37
CA GLU A 157 16.83 -7.16 -6.08
C GLU A 157 17.33 -5.72 -6.10
N VAL A 158 18.68 -5.54 -6.15
CA VAL A 158 19.28 -4.19 -6.17
C VAL A 158 18.86 -3.46 -7.44
N GLY A 159 18.25 -2.28 -7.27
CA GLY A 159 17.77 -1.43 -8.37
C GLY A 159 16.38 -1.77 -8.89
N GLN A 160 15.67 -2.70 -8.24
CA GLN A 160 14.27 -2.98 -8.53
C GLN A 160 13.37 -1.88 -7.95
N GLU A 161 12.35 -1.48 -8.71
CA GLU A 161 11.27 -0.56 -8.31
C GLU A 161 9.96 -1.34 -8.15
N TYR A 162 9.12 -0.91 -7.20
CA TYR A 162 7.84 -1.55 -6.86
C TYR A 162 6.68 -0.56 -6.97
#